data_1d6faef0a1b1d9aafd20d2d4d37279ab
#
_entry.id   1d6faef0a1b1d9aafd20d2d4d37279ab
#
_cell.length_a   1.000
_cell.length_b   1.000
_cell.length_c   1.000
_cell.angle_alpha   90.00
_cell.angle_beta   90.00
_cell.angle_gamma   90.00
#
_symmetry.space_group_name_H-M   'P 1'
#
loop_
_entity.id
_entity.type
_entity.pdbx_description
1 polymer ?
#
loop_
_entity_poly.entity_id
_entity_poly.type
_entity_poly.pdbx_seq_one_letter_code
_entity_poly.pdbx_strand_id
1 'polypeptide(L)'
;MNRYERYKDSGIPWLGEVPEHWEVKRLKFLTNKIVDGAHFTPTYVNEGVPFLRVTDIQEKNIDMEKIKYIPLEEHQELIKRCNPQKGDLLLSKNGTIGISKKIDWNWEFSIFVSLCLIKFNSLISSNYAKYFFDSNSLQEQIFGLIKKNTVINLHLDKIENFWFVLPSLKEQTAIAHYLDTKLSEIDALIDKQQTLLEKLAEQRTAVITHAVTKGLNPAAPMKNSGVEWLGDMPAHWDVKRLKFLITELRVGPFGSAIKISDYVQDGKPLYNQRTVLDNSFVNNSIFITDEKYKELNSFQTKSGDFLLTTRGTIGKVAIVPENAEPGIIHPCLIRFKIDENLVLPKLLKSIFNETDFFKKQLDLQSNATTIDVIYSNSLKELFLALPPRDEQTAITDYLDQETAKIDRLCETVNQTIDRLKEYRTALITQAVTGKIKVTDE
;
A
#
# COMPACT_ATOMS: atom_id res chain seq x y z
N MET A 1 -34.04 4.68 -0.17
CA MET A 1 -34.03 4.00 1.14
C MET A 1 -35.12 4.62 1.99
N ASN A 2 -35.94 3.80 2.64
CA ASN A 2 -37.03 4.27 3.45
C ASN A 2 -36.52 4.86 4.76
N ARG A 3 -37.29 5.83 5.33
CA ARG A 3 -37.05 6.37 6.67
C ARG A 3 -38.07 5.79 7.66
N TYR A 4 -37.78 5.86 8.94
CA TYR A 4 -38.77 5.58 9.98
C TYR A 4 -39.83 6.70 9.99
N GLU A 5 -41.03 6.40 10.45
CA GLU A 5 -42.13 7.36 10.44
C GLU A 5 -41.95 8.53 11.41
N ARG A 6 -41.34 8.25 12.58
CA ARG A 6 -41.11 9.23 13.63
C ARG A 6 -39.72 9.16 14.20
N TYR A 7 -39.17 10.31 14.53
CA TYR A 7 -37.89 10.50 15.14
C TYR A 7 -37.98 11.32 16.40
N LYS A 8 -37.03 11.14 17.31
CA LYS A 8 -36.83 11.98 18.49
C LYS A 8 -35.37 12.43 18.56
N ASP A 9 -35.11 13.56 19.21
CA ASP A 9 -33.78 14.00 19.53
C ASP A 9 -33.14 12.96 20.47
N SER A 10 -31.92 12.50 20.13
CA SER A 10 -31.13 11.56 20.95
C SER A 10 -30.60 12.21 22.23
N GLY A 11 -30.55 13.52 22.34
CA GLY A 11 -29.86 14.28 23.37
C GLY A 11 -28.33 14.26 23.21
N ILE A 12 -27.82 13.72 22.11
CA ILE A 12 -26.38 13.61 21.83
C ILE A 12 -26.08 14.42 20.56
N PRO A 13 -25.33 15.55 20.64
CA PRO A 13 -25.18 16.49 19.54
C PRO A 13 -24.66 15.90 18.22
N TRP A 14 -23.70 14.98 18.27
CA TRP A 14 -23.14 14.34 17.09
C TRP A 14 -24.00 13.21 16.51
N LEU A 15 -24.94 12.65 17.28
CA LEU A 15 -25.85 11.59 16.85
C LEU A 15 -27.12 12.18 16.21
N GLY A 16 -27.59 13.32 16.73
CA GLY A 16 -28.82 13.99 16.30
C GLY A 16 -30.07 13.14 16.58
N GLU A 17 -30.99 13.09 15.63
CA GLU A 17 -32.28 12.37 15.77
C GLU A 17 -32.09 10.85 15.56
N VAL A 18 -32.87 10.07 16.31
CA VAL A 18 -32.97 8.59 16.20
C VAL A 18 -34.46 8.21 16.11
N PRO A 19 -34.82 7.01 15.60
CA PRO A 19 -36.21 6.55 15.59
C PRO A 19 -36.84 6.64 16.98
N GLU A 20 -38.08 7.07 17.06
CA GLU A 20 -38.76 7.40 18.31
C GLU A 20 -38.75 6.24 19.31
N HIS A 21 -38.88 5.00 18.84
CA HIS A 21 -38.95 3.80 19.64
C HIS A 21 -37.57 3.23 20.02
N TRP A 22 -36.48 3.79 19.47
CA TRP A 22 -35.14 3.33 19.84
C TRP A 22 -34.67 3.97 21.14
N GLU A 23 -33.88 3.25 21.92
CA GLU A 23 -33.26 3.75 23.15
C GLU A 23 -31.84 4.25 22.90
N VAL A 24 -31.38 5.16 23.75
CA VAL A 24 -29.97 5.61 23.77
C VAL A 24 -29.40 5.28 25.13
N LYS A 25 -28.36 4.43 25.16
CA LYS A 25 -27.77 3.91 26.41
C LYS A 25 -26.26 4.01 26.39
N ARG A 26 -25.65 4.07 27.58
CA ARG A 26 -24.21 3.91 27.73
C ARG A 26 -23.81 2.44 27.61
N LEU A 27 -22.61 2.17 27.03
CA LEU A 27 -22.11 0.81 26.79
C LEU A 27 -22.09 -0.04 28.06
N LYS A 28 -21.76 0.56 29.22
CA LYS A 28 -21.78 -0.14 30.51
C LYS A 28 -23.11 -0.81 30.86
N PHE A 29 -24.25 -0.32 30.34
CA PHE A 29 -25.56 -0.93 30.55
C PHE A 29 -25.88 -2.04 29.54
N LEU A 30 -25.02 -2.22 28.54
CA LEU A 30 -25.17 -3.21 27.47
C LEU A 30 -24.14 -4.34 27.57
N THR A 31 -23.31 -4.33 28.63
CA THR A 31 -22.21 -5.27 28.81
C THR A 31 -22.26 -5.94 30.18
N ASN A 32 -21.82 -7.21 30.21
CA ASN A 32 -21.58 -7.95 31.45
C ASN A 32 -20.16 -7.69 31.98
N LYS A 33 -19.20 -7.41 31.07
CA LYS A 33 -17.81 -7.18 31.44
C LYS A 33 -17.09 -6.35 30.37
N ILE A 34 -16.27 -5.41 30.83
CA ILE A 34 -15.30 -4.69 30.02
C ILE A 34 -13.95 -4.80 30.73
N VAL A 35 -12.95 -5.40 30.10
CA VAL A 35 -11.67 -5.67 30.74
C VAL A 35 -10.55 -5.67 29.69
N ASP A 36 -9.38 -5.18 30.05
CA ASP A 36 -8.18 -5.26 29.22
C ASP A 36 -7.37 -6.54 29.46
N GLY A 37 -6.45 -6.82 28.53
CA GLY A 37 -5.55 -7.97 28.59
C GLY A 37 -4.42 -7.84 29.61
N ALA A 38 -3.36 -8.61 29.40
CA ALA A 38 -2.19 -8.66 30.27
C ALA A 38 -1.45 -7.30 30.31
N HIS A 39 -1.16 -6.83 31.53
CA HIS A 39 -0.41 -5.58 31.79
C HIS A 39 1.11 -5.78 31.84
N PHE A 40 1.57 -6.99 31.64
CA PHE A 40 2.99 -7.34 31.58
C PHE A 40 3.27 -8.05 30.25
N THR A 41 4.53 -8.05 29.84
CA THR A 41 4.94 -8.81 28.66
C THR A 41 5.06 -10.28 29.05
N PRO A 42 4.24 -11.17 28.46
CA PRO A 42 4.30 -12.59 28.77
C PRO A 42 5.54 -13.24 28.21
N THR A 43 5.82 -14.46 28.65
CA THR A 43 6.86 -15.31 28.07
C THR A 43 6.43 -15.78 26.70
N TYR A 44 7.19 -15.41 25.65
CA TYR A 44 6.89 -15.88 24.30
C TYR A 44 7.59 -17.21 24.02
N VAL A 45 6.82 -18.13 23.44
CA VAL A 45 7.27 -19.48 23.03
C VAL A 45 6.96 -19.72 21.56
N ASN A 46 7.61 -20.73 20.96
CA ASN A 46 7.36 -21.06 19.54
C ASN A 46 6.03 -21.80 19.33
N GLU A 47 5.61 -22.59 20.34
CA GLU A 47 4.36 -23.34 20.33
C GLU A 47 3.66 -23.16 21.70
N GLY A 48 2.33 -22.98 21.68
CA GLY A 48 1.56 -22.72 22.90
C GLY A 48 0.18 -22.16 22.60
N VAL A 49 -0.35 -21.33 23.49
CA VAL A 49 -1.64 -20.68 23.32
C VAL A 49 -1.45 -19.33 22.61
N PRO A 50 -2.27 -19.02 21.59
CA PRO A 50 -2.23 -17.74 20.89
C PRO A 50 -2.36 -16.54 21.84
N PHE A 51 -1.55 -15.50 21.58
CA PHE A 51 -1.56 -14.25 22.33
C PHE A 51 -1.72 -13.06 21.39
N LEU A 52 -2.90 -12.46 21.39
CA LEU A 52 -3.26 -11.40 20.43
C LEU A 52 -2.92 -10.00 20.95
N ARG A 53 -2.39 -9.20 20.03
CA ARG A 53 -2.07 -7.78 20.23
C ARG A 53 -2.86 -6.94 19.23
N VAL A 54 -2.76 -5.62 19.30
CA VAL A 54 -3.43 -4.71 18.38
C VAL A 54 -3.04 -4.94 16.91
N THR A 55 -1.79 -5.33 16.65
CA THR A 55 -1.32 -5.63 15.28
C THR A 55 -2.00 -6.86 14.67
N ASP A 56 -2.42 -7.79 15.52
CA ASP A 56 -2.93 -9.09 15.09
C ASP A 56 -4.44 -9.06 14.74
N ILE A 57 -5.15 -7.97 15.12
CA ILE A 57 -6.58 -7.80 14.83
C ILE A 57 -6.88 -6.78 13.71
N GLN A 58 -5.87 -6.18 13.09
CA GLN A 58 -6.04 -5.16 12.05
C GLN A 58 -6.58 -5.74 10.75
N GLU A 59 -6.13 -6.93 10.41
CA GLU A 59 -6.54 -7.62 9.19
C GLU A 59 -7.89 -8.34 9.35
N LYS A 60 -8.55 -8.59 8.22
CA LYS A 60 -9.83 -9.32 8.20
C LYS A 60 -9.71 -10.69 8.88
N ASN A 61 -8.65 -11.42 8.58
CA ASN A 61 -8.33 -12.71 9.19
C ASN A 61 -7.12 -12.59 10.13
N ILE A 62 -7.09 -13.40 11.19
CA ILE A 62 -5.91 -13.53 12.05
C ILE A 62 -4.87 -14.35 11.30
N ASP A 63 -3.67 -13.80 11.12
CA ASP A 63 -2.54 -14.50 10.51
C ASP A 63 -1.81 -15.33 11.57
N MET A 64 -2.06 -16.63 11.60
CA MET A 64 -1.52 -17.54 12.59
C MET A 64 0.01 -17.69 12.51
N GLU A 65 0.65 -17.33 11.40
CA GLU A 65 2.11 -17.37 11.25
C GLU A 65 2.81 -16.19 11.92
N LYS A 66 2.09 -15.07 12.09
CA LYS A 66 2.65 -13.82 12.66
C LYS A 66 2.32 -13.60 14.14
N ILE A 67 1.35 -14.33 14.70
CA ILE A 67 0.97 -14.15 16.09
C ILE A 67 2.06 -14.65 17.05
N LYS A 68 1.97 -14.25 18.30
CA LYS A 68 2.81 -14.76 19.39
C LYS A 68 2.07 -15.84 20.15
N TYR A 69 2.84 -16.75 20.74
CA TYR A 69 2.32 -17.80 21.59
C TYR A 69 2.88 -17.68 23.00
N ILE A 70 2.09 -18.12 24.00
CA ILE A 70 2.46 -18.13 25.43
C ILE A 70 2.27 -19.53 26.00
N PRO A 71 2.96 -19.87 27.13
CA PRO A 71 2.77 -21.13 27.83
C PRO A 71 1.33 -21.30 28.32
N LEU A 72 0.85 -22.56 28.37
CA LEU A 72 -0.50 -22.89 28.81
C LEU A 72 -0.76 -22.43 30.27
N GLU A 73 0.21 -22.56 31.15
CA GLU A 73 0.10 -22.13 32.55
C GLU A 73 -0.13 -20.63 32.63
N GLU A 74 0.59 -19.85 31.88
CA GLU A 74 0.43 -18.39 31.86
C GLU A 74 -0.94 -17.99 31.28
N HIS A 75 -1.39 -18.68 30.22
CA HIS A 75 -2.74 -18.51 29.70
C HIS A 75 -3.81 -18.78 30.77
N GLN A 76 -3.70 -19.87 31.50
CA GLN A 76 -4.66 -20.24 32.55
C GLN A 76 -4.78 -19.18 33.64
N GLU A 77 -3.69 -18.49 34.00
CA GLU A 77 -3.73 -17.37 34.93
C GLU A 77 -4.41 -16.14 34.33
N LEU A 78 -4.11 -15.82 33.05
CA LEU A 78 -4.66 -14.65 32.40
C LEU A 78 -6.18 -14.74 32.17
N ILE A 79 -6.71 -15.92 31.84
CA ILE A 79 -8.14 -16.11 31.63
C ILE A 79 -8.98 -16.03 32.89
N LYS A 80 -8.41 -16.14 34.09
CA LYS A 80 -9.14 -15.89 35.35
C LYS A 80 -9.71 -14.46 35.40
N ARG A 81 -8.98 -13.50 34.81
CA ARG A 81 -9.40 -12.10 34.74
C ARG A 81 -10.04 -11.77 33.36
N CYS A 82 -9.41 -12.17 32.28
CA CYS A 82 -9.80 -11.83 30.92
C CYS A 82 -9.88 -13.10 30.07
N ASN A 83 -11.07 -13.66 29.96
CA ASN A 83 -11.35 -14.88 29.20
C ASN A 83 -12.16 -14.54 27.93
N PRO A 84 -11.50 -14.31 26.77
CA PRO A 84 -12.19 -14.06 25.51
C PRO A 84 -12.93 -15.32 25.02
N GLN A 85 -14.15 -15.14 24.52
CA GLN A 85 -14.99 -16.20 24.01
C GLN A 85 -15.66 -15.81 22.70
N LYS A 86 -16.09 -16.79 21.92
CA LYS A 86 -16.88 -16.53 20.71
C LYS A 86 -18.11 -15.68 21.02
N GLY A 87 -18.33 -14.66 20.23
CA GLY A 87 -19.39 -13.67 20.40
C GLY A 87 -18.96 -12.41 21.15
N ASP A 88 -17.84 -12.41 21.86
CA ASP A 88 -17.26 -11.22 22.47
C ASP A 88 -16.63 -10.30 21.39
N LEU A 89 -16.32 -9.07 21.79
CA LEU A 89 -15.66 -8.10 20.92
C LEU A 89 -14.34 -7.64 21.52
N LEU A 90 -13.31 -7.60 20.67
CA LEU A 90 -12.03 -6.97 20.96
C LEU A 90 -12.04 -5.54 20.44
N LEU A 91 -11.55 -4.59 21.25
CA LEU A 91 -11.36 -3.18 20.86
C LEU A 91 -9.93 -2.77 21.14
N SER A 92 -9.25 -2.20 20.16
CA SER A 92 -7.93 -1.63 20.34
C SER A 92 -8.00 -0.30 21.10
N LYS A 93 -7.20 -0.18 22.17
CA LYS A 93 -7.19 1.01 23.05
C LYS A 93 -5.85 1.73 23.10
N ASN A 94 -4.77 1.12 22.63
CA ASN A 94 -3.43 1.70 22.52
C ASN A 94 -2.85 1.43 21.12
N GLY A 95 -1.94 2.29 20.65
CA GLY A 95 -1.39 2.21 19.31
C GLY A 95 -2.42 2.65 18.28
N THR A 96 -2.80 1.80 17.35
CA THR A 96 -3.92 2.07 16.43
C THR A 96 -5.24 1.88 17.18
N ILE A 97 -5.85 2.98 17.64
CA ILE A 97 -7.03 2.97 18.50
C ILE A 97 -8.31 2.85 17.67
N GLY A 98 -9.34 2.18 18.23
CA GLY A 98 -10.69 2.14 17.68
C GLY A 98 -10.94 1.00 16.68
N ILE A 99 -9.96 0.12 16.46
CA ILE A 99 -10.17 -1.11 15.69
C ILE A 99 -10.98 -2.07 16.53
N SER A 100 -12.08 -2.55 16.01
CA SER A 100 -12.93 -3.54 16.64
C SER A 100 -12.91 -4.87 15.89
N LYS A 101 -12.92 -5.98 16.61
CA LYS A 101 -13.01 -7.32 16.02
C LYS A 101 -13.92 -8.20 16.85
N LYS A 102 -14.98 -8.71 16.26
CA LYS A 102 -15.82 -9.72 16.89
C LYS A 102 -15.10 -11.07 16.85
N ILE A 103 -15.12 -11.81 17.95
CA ILE A 103 -14.57 -13.16 18.04
C ILE A 103 -15.59 -14.12 17.41
N ASP A 104 -15.26 -14.69 16.26
CA ASP A 104 -16.10 -15.66 15.51
C ASP A 104 -15.50 -17.06 15.42
N TRP A 105 -14.35 -17.27 16.09
CA TRP A 105 -13.62 -18.55 16.19
C TRP A 105 -13.79 -19.21 17.56
N ASN A 106 -13.37 -20.49 17.67
CA ASN A 106 -13.55 -21.30 18.88
C ASN A 106 -12.24 -21.66 19.59
N TRP A 107 -11.06 -21.29 19.03
CA TRP A 107 -9.79 -21.59 19.70
C TRP A 107 -9.52 -20.60 20.84
N GLU A 108 -8.86 -21.12 21.88
CA GLU A 108 -8.50 -20.36 23.09
C GLU A 108 -7.34 -19.41 22.81
N PHE A 109 -7.33 -18.26 23.48
CA PHE A 109 -6.28 -17.26 23.37
C PHE A 109 -6.32 -16.28 24.54
N SER A 110 -5.23 -15.58 24.74
CA SER A 110 -5.15 -14.43 25.63
C SER A 110 -4.86 -13.15 24.85
N ILE A 111 -5.06 -11.99 25.48
CA ILE A 111 -4.86 -10.68 24.85
C ILE A 111 -3.91 -9.80 25.65
N PHE A 112 -3.21 -8.91 24.95
CA PHE A 112 -2.34 -7.91 25.54
C PHE A 112 -3.15 -6.67 25.98
N VAL A 113 -2.61 -5.89 26.90
CA VAL A 113 -3.22 -4.65 27.45
C VAL A 113 -3.60 -3.62 26.39
N SER A 114 -3.04 -3.69 25.18
CA SER A 114 -3.43 -2.85 24.04
C SER A 114 -4.83 -3.14 23.50
N LEU A 115 -5.41 -4.28 23.90
CA LEU A 115 -6.77 -4.71 23.58
C LEU A 115 -7.66 -4.69 24.82
N CYS A 116 -8.93 -4.34 24.59
CA CYS A 116 -10.02 -4.42 25.54
C CYS A 116 -11.00 -5.50 25.07
N LEU A 117 -11.39 -6.40 25.98
CA LEU A 117 -12.45 -7.39 25.78
C LEU A 117 -13.78 -6.81 26.27
N ILE A 118 -14.80 -6.88 25.42
CA ILE A 118 -16.16 -6.44 25.72
C ILE A 118 -17.09 -7.64 25.61
N LYS A 119 -17.69 -8.02 26.73
CA LYS A 119 -18.71 -9.07 26.82
C LYS A 119 -20.09 -8.42 26.91
N PHE A 120 -20.90 -8.65 25.90
CA PHE A 120 -22.26 -8.09 25.83
C PHE A 120 -23.25 -8.86 26.72
N ASN A 121 -24.30 -8.18 27.15
CA ASN A 121 -25.43 -8.81 27.82
C ASN A 121 -26.56 -9.10 26.79
N SER A 122 -27.71 -9.61 27.28
CA SER A 122 -28.83 -10.02 26.45
C SER A 122 -29.59 -8.88 25.77
N LEU A 123 -29.28 -7.61 26.04
CA LEU A 123 -29.95 -6.45 25.42
C LEU A 123 -29.40 -6.11 24.03
N ILE A 124 -28.19 -6.53 23.75
CA ILE A 124 -27.53 -6.17 22.49
C ILE A 124 -26.90 -7.40 21.79
N SER A 125 -27.15 -7.52 20.50
CA SER A 125 -26.48 -8.50 19.63
C SER A 125 -25.03 -8.10 19.36
N SER A 126 -24.10 -9.04 19.49
CA SER A 126 -22.69 -8.78 19.17
C SER A 126 -22.45 -8.43 17.71
N ASN A 127 -23.27 -8.93 16.77
CA ASN A 127 -23.20 -8.57 15.35
C ASN A 127 -23.59 -7.09 15.16
N TYR A 128 -24.69 -6.66 15.74
CA TYR A 128 -25.12 -5.26 15.70
C TYR A 128 -24.10 -4.35 16.37
N ALA A 129 -23.61 -4.75 17.57
CA ALA A 129 -22.59 -4.00 18.29
C ALA A 129 -21.30 -3.82 17.45
N LYS A 130 -20.85 -4.87 16.76
CA LYS A 130 -19.69 -4.78 15.86
C LYS A 130 -19.86 -3.70 14.80
N TYR A 131 -21.03 -3.65 14.14
CA TYR A 131 -21.32 -2.60 13.16
C TYR A 131 -21.41 -1.22 13.78
N PHE A 132 -21.94 -1.13 15.00
CA PHE A 132 -21.97 0.16 15.70
C PHE A 132 -20.53 0.64 16.02
N PHE A 133 -19.63 -0.28 16.42
CA PHE A 133 -18.20 0.04 16.63
C PHE A 133 -17.51 0.49 15.33
N ASP A 134 -17.90 -0.02 14.17
CA ASP A 134 -17.34 0.35 12.88
C ASP A 134 -17.96 1.64 12.30
N SER A 135 -19.02 2.17 12.93
CA SER A 135 -19.71 3.38 12.45
C SER A 135 -18.91 4.65 12.72
N ASN A 136 -19.07 5.66 11.86
CA ASN A 136 -18.50 6.99 12.09
C ASN A 136 -18.95 7.57 13.44
N SER A 137 -20.19 7.29 13.85
CA SER A 137 -20.75 7.79 15.11
C SER A 137 -19.95 7.34 16.34
N LEU A 138 -19.44 6.11 16.36
CA LEU A 138 -18.58 5.67 17.45
C LEU A 138 -17.12 6.13 17.27
N GLN A 139 -16.63 6.11 16.03
CA GLN A 139 -15.28 6.61 15.75
C GLN A 139 -15.13 8.09 16.14
N GLU A 140 -16.12 8.91 15.91
CA GLU A 140 -16.13 10.32 16.35
C GLU A 140 -16.10 10.45 17.90
N GLN A 141 -16.79 9.57 18.62
CA GLN A 141 -16.68 9.52 20.09
C GLN A 141 -15.26 9.21 20.53
N ILE A 142 -14.63 8.22 19.91
CA ILE A 142 -13.24 7.81 20.20
C ILE A 142 -12.29 8.98 19.91
N PHE A 143 -12.34 9.55 18.72
CA PHE A 143 -11.46 10.65 18.32
C PHE A 143 -11.67 11.92 19.14
N GLY A 144 -12.91 12.21 19.51
CA GLY A 144 -13.23 13.35 20.37
C GLY A 144 -12.60 13.23 21.77
N LEU A 145 -12.41 12.02 22.27
CA LEU A 145 -11.73 11.76 23.54
C LEU A 145 -10.20 11.83 23.40
N ILE A 146 -9.64 11.41 22.28
CA ILE A 146 -8.19 11.41 22.01
C ILE A 146 -7.64 12.83 21.86
N LYS A 147 -8.35 13.70 21.13
CA LYS A 147 -7.92 15.11 20.89
C LYS A 147 -7.70 15.93 22.17
N LYS A 148 -8.23 15.47 23.30
CA LYS A 148 -8.11 16.15 24.62
C LYS A 148 -6.91 15.69 25.45
N ASN A 149 -6.18 14.65 25.05
CA ASN A 149 -5.11 14.03 25.83
C ASN A 149 -3.78 14.00 25.06
N THR A 150 -2.69 14.28 25.76
CA THR A 150 -1.31 14.21 25.22
C THR A 150 -0.82 12.77 25.02
N VAL A 151 -1.44 11.77 25.62
CA VAL A 151 -1.11 10.35 25.49
C VAL A 151 -2.28 9.63 24.84
N ILE A 152 -2.00 8.98 23.69
CA ILE A 152 -2.99 8.25 22.91
C ILE A 152 -3.30 6.91 23.60
N ASN A 153 -4.16 6.94 24.62
CA ASN A 153 -4.65 5.75 25.32
C ASN A 153 -6.15 5.92 25.63
N LEU A 154 -6.95 4.95 25.21
CA LEU A 154 -8.38 4.90 25.47
C LEU A 154 -8.62 4.09 26.74
N HIS A 155 -8.80 4.77 27.88
CA HIS A 155 -9.05 4.14 29.18
C HIS A 155 -10.43 3.46 29.24
N LEU A 156 -10.54 2.39 30.05
CA LEU A 156 -11.77 1.59 30.19
C LEU A 156 -12.97 2.43 30.63
N ASP A 157 -12.78 3.38 31.58
CA ASP A 157 -13.82 4.31 32.03
C ASP A 157 -14.42 5.14 30.89
N LYS A 158 -13.64 5.45 29.85
CA LYS A 158 -14.12 6.13 28.64
C LYS A 158 -14.92 5.18 27.77
N ILE A 159 -14.41 3.95 27.56
CA ILE A 159 -15.07 2.91 26.76
C ILE A 159 -16.46 2.58 27.36
N GLU A 160 -16.55 2.38 28.67
CA GLU A 160 -17.80 2.12 29.40
C GLU A 160 -18.85 3.20 29.19
N ASN A 161 -18.43 4.41 28.93
CA ASN A 161 -19.30 5.58 28.74
C ASN A 161 -19.61 5.93 27.29
N PHE A 162 -19.23 5.10 26.30
CA PHE A 162 -19.70 5.29 24.93
C PHE A 162 -21.22 5.23 24.84
N TRP A 163 -21.79 6.11 24.06
CA TRP A 163 -23.21 6.11 23.74
C TRP A 163 -23.53 5.17 22.60
N PHE A 164 -24.54 4.36 22.81
CA PHE A 164 -25.08 3.43 21.83
C PHE A 164 -26.55 3.71 21.56
N VAL A 165 -26.96 3.54 20.33
CA VAL A 165 -28.34 3.50 19.90
C VAL A 165 -28.78 2.05 19.94
N LEU A 166 -29.94 1.78 20.55
CA LEU A 166 -30.41 0.43 20.83
C LEU A 166 -31.82 0.21 20.25
N PRO A 167 -31.91 -0.41 19.05
CA PRO A 167 -33.16 -0.95 18.52
C PRO A 167 -33.64 -2.18 19.32
N SER A 168 -34.84 -2.68 19.03
CA SER A 168 -35.24 -4.00 19.48
C SER A 168 -34.30 -5.09 18.98
N LEU A 169 -34.16 -6.22 19.69
CA LEU A 169 -33.32 -7.34 19.25
C LEU A 169 -33.68 -7.86 17.84
N LYS A 170 -34.97 -7.81 17.47
CA LYS A 170 -35.45 -8.16 16.13
C LYS A 170 -34.87 -7.22 15.09
N GLU A 171 -34.91 -5.91 15.32
CA GLU A 171 -34.33 -4.90 14.43
C GLU A 171 -32.81 -4.99 14.40
N GLN A 172 -32.14 -5.21 15.54
CA GLN A 172 -30.67 -5.41 15.59
C GLN A 172 -30.24 -6.57 14.68
N THR A 173 -31.00 -7.69 14.71
CA THR A 173 -30.75 -8.85 13.85
C THR A 173 -30.97 -8.53 12.38
N ALA A 174 -32.06 -7.83 12.06
CA ALA A 174 -32.36 -7.43 10.69
C ALA A 174 -31.34 -6.43 10.13
N ILE A 175 -30.91 -5.46 10.95
CA ILE A 175 -29.85 -4.49 10.57
C ILE A 175 -28.55 -5.22 10.32
N ALA A 176 -28.14 -6.14 11.22
CA ALA A 176 -26.91 -6.90 11.04
C ALA A 176 -26.95 -7.74 9.76
N HIS A 177 -28.04 -8.47 9.51
CA HIS A 177 -28.20 -9.28 8.31
C HIS A 177 -28.19 -8.45 7.01
N TYR A 178 -28.88 -7.30 7.02
CA TYR A 178 -28.85 -6.36 5.90
C TYR A 178 -27.42 -5.87 5.61
N LEU A 179 -26.70 -5.48 6.66
CA LEU A 179 -25.31 -5.02 6.53
C LEU A 179 -24.40 -6.15 6.07
N ASP A 180 -24.52 -7.37 6.62
CA ASP A 180 -23.75 -8.54 6.17
C ASP A 180 -23.91 -8.75 4.65
N THR A 181 -25.14 -8.68 4.14
CA THR A 181 -25.44 -8.84 2.71
C THR A 181 -24.85 -7.70 1.88
N LYS A 182 -25.16 -6.44 2.25
CA LYS A 182 -24.74 -5.28 1.47
C LYS A 182 -23.25 -5.02 1.51
N LEU A 183 -22.61 -5.25 2.65
CA LEU A 183 -21.15 -5.11 2.76
C LEU A 183 -20.41 -6.20 1.97
N SER A 184 -20.97 -7.43 1.95
CA SER A 184 -20.41 -8.49 1.10
C SER A 184 -20.47 -8.13 -0.40
N GLU A 185 -21.60 -7.52 -0.85
CA GLU A 185 -21.70 -7.03 -2.23
C GLU A 185 -20.67 -5.93 -2.53
N ILE A 186 -20.49 -4.96 -1.61
CA ILE A 186 -19.53 -3.87 -1.75
C ILE A 186 -18.09 -4.40 -1.75
N ASP A 187 -17.76 -5.29 -0.80
CA ASP A 187 -16.43 -5.88 -0.70
C ASP A 187 -16.09 -6.67 -1.99
N ALA A 188 -17.04 -7.44 -2.54
CA ALA A 188 -16.87 -8.14 -3.82
C ALA A 188 -16.67 -7.18 -5.01
N LEU A 189 -17.28 -5.98 -4.99
CA LEU A 189 -17.03 -4.95 -6.00
C LEU A 189 -15.63 -4.37 -5.87
N ILE A 190 -15.17 -4.10 -4.64
CA ILE A 190 -13.81 -3.61 -4.37
C ILE A 190 -12.78 -4.61 -4.87
N ASP A 191 -12.95 -5.91 -4.58
CA ASP A 191 -12.06 -6.98 -5.04
C ASP A 191 -11.99 -7.05 -6.58
N LYS A 192 -13.13 -6.89 -7.26
CA LYS A 192 -13.16 -6.82 -8.73
C LYS A 192 -12.41 -5.60 -9.27
N GLN A 193 -12.54 -4.43 -8.62
CA GLN A 193 -11.80 -3.24 -9.01
C GLN A 193 -10.29 -3.42 -8.80
N GLN A 194 -9.89 -4.06 -7.70
CA GLN A 194 -8.50 -4.41 -7.42
C GLN A 194 -7.91 -5.33 -8.53
N THR A 195 -8.65 -6.38 -8.89
CA THR A 195 -8.29 -7.28 -10.00
C THR A 195 -8.20 -6.55 -11.34
N LEU A 196 -9.05 -5.54 -11.56
CA LEU A 196 -8.96 -4.70 -12.76
C LEU A 196 -7.66 -3.88 -12.80
N LEU A 197 -7.21 -3.32 -11.66
CA LEU A 197 -5.91 -2.62 -11.59
C LEU A 197 -4.75 -3.54 -11.94
N GLU A 198 -4.77 -4.78 -11.44
CA GLU A 198 -3.75 -5.78 -11.76
C GLU A 198 -3.71 -6.07 -13.27
N LYS A 199 -4.87 -6.29 -13.89
CA LYS A 199 -4.97 -6.52 -15.35
C LYS A 199 -4.55 -5.30 -16.19
N LEU A 200 -4.84 -4.08 -15.72
CA LEU A 200 -4.38 -2.86 -16.39
C LEU A 200 -2.85 -2.73 -16.33
N ALA A 201 -2.23 -3.11 -15.22
CA ALA A 201 -0.77 -3.14 -15.09
C ALA A 201 -0.14 -4.19 -16.03
N GLU A 202 -0.73 -5.39 -16.11
CA GLU A 202 -0.30 -6.43 -17.08
C GLU A 202 -0.46 -5.94 -18.52
N GLN A 203 -1.60 -5.35 -18.86
CA GLN A 203 -1.87 -4.79 -20.19
C GLN A 203 -0.86 -3.69 -20.53
N ARG A 204 -0.55 -2.79 -19.59
CA ARG A 204 0.47 -1.75 -19.77
C ARG A 204 1.81 -2.38 -20.17
N THR A 205 2.28 -3.34 -19.40
CA THR A 205 3.54 -4.04 -19.68
C THR A 205 3.51 -4.76 -21.03
N ALA A 206 2.40 -5.42 -21.37
CA ALA A 206 2.26 -6.13 -22.65
C ALA A 206 2.30 -5.17 -23.86
N VAL A 207 1.57 -4.04 -23.80
CA VAL A 207 1.56 -3.02 -24.85
C VAL A 207 2.95 -2.46 -25.07
N ILE A 208 3.66 -2.09 -24.00
CA ILE A 208 5.00 -1.54 -24.11
C ILE A 208 5.97 -2.58 -24.65
N THR A 209 5.97 -3.80 -24.09
CA THR A 209 6.84 -4.89 -24.54
C THR A 209 6.62 -5.19 -26.02
N HIS A 210 5.35 -5.28 -26.47
CA HIS A 210 5.03 -5.51 -27.86
C HIS A 210 5.57 -4.41 -28.76
N ALA A 211 5.28 -3.15 -28.45
CA ALA A 211 5.71 -2.02 -29.27
C ALA A 211 7.24 -1.93 -29.41
N VAL A 212 8.00 -2.17 -28.32
CA VAL A 212 9.47 -2.06 -28.35
C VAL A 212 10.20 -3.31 -28.88
N THR A 213 9.48 -4.43 -29.12
CA THR A 213 10.09 -5.67 -29.62
C THR A 213 9.53 -6.12 -30.98
N LYS A 214 8.27 -5.79 -31.27
CA LYS A 214 7.54 -6.23 -32.47
C LYS A 214 7.14 -5.06 -33.37
N GLY A 215 7.28 -3.82 -32.91
CA GLY A 215 6.84 -2.63 -33.63
C GLY A 215 5.32 -2.44 -33.61
N LEU A 216 4.86 -1.47 -34.40
CA LEU A 216 3.44 -1.11 -34.48
C LEU A 216 2.73 -1.70 -35.72
N ASN A 217 3.47 -2.22 -36.68
CA ASN A 217 2.89 -2.78 -37.90
C ASN A 217 2.78 -4.31 -37.79
N PRO A 218 1.56 -4.87 -37.58
CA PRO A 218 1.38 -6.31 -37.47
C PRO A 218 1.66 -7.10 -38.77
N ALA A 219 1.71 -6.42 -39.90
CA ALA A 219 2.02 -7.02 -41.22
C ALA A 219 3.51 -6.94 -41.61
N ALA A 220 4.36 -6.40 -40.70
CA ALA A 220 5.79 -6.31 -40.97
C ALA A 220 6.41 -7.71 -41.10
N PRO A 221 7.25 -7.98 -42.10
CA PRO A 221 8.02 -9.20 -42.18
C PRO A 221 8.89 -9.37 -40.91
N MET A 222 8.89 -10.56 -40.34
CA MET A 222 9.64 -10.85 -39.11
C MET A 222 10.90 -11.66 -39.44
N LYS A 223 11.95 -11.49 -38.62
CA LYS A 223 13.16 -12.33 -38.60
C LYS A 223 13.53 -12.73 -37.19
N ASN A 224 14.20 -13.86 -37.07
CA ASN A 224 14.79 -14.24 -35.78
C ASN A 224 15.88 -13.23 -35.39
N SER A 225 15.83 -12.73 -34.16
CA SER A 225 16.79 -11.73 -33.68
C SER A 225 18.21 -12.29 -33.41
N GLY A 226 18.34 -13.62 -33.33
CA GLY A 226 19.57 -14.27 -32.88
C GLY A 226 19.76 -14.19 -31.35
N VAL A 227 18.80 -13.69 -30.62
CA VAL A 227 18.80 -13.55 -29.16
C VAL A 227 17.58 -14.27 -28.61
N GLU A 228 17.78 -15.37 -27.87
CA GLU A 228 16.73 -16.30 -27.44
C GLU A 228 15.53 -15.63 -26.78
N TRP A 229 15.77 -14.79 -25.80
CA TRP A 229 14.72 -14.12 -25.03
C TRP A 229 14.00 -12.97 -25.80
N LEU A 230 14.59 -12.45 -26.88
CA LEU A 230 13.96 -11.43 -27.76
C LEU A 230 13.05 -12.08 -28.81
N GLY A 231 13.41 -13.30 -29.25
CA GLY A 231 12.68 -14.06 -30.27
C GLY A 231 12.69 -13.34 -31.61
N ASP A 232 11.56 -13.38 -32.33
CA ASP A 232 11.44 -12.71 -33.63
C ASP A 232 11.18 -11.22 -33.47
N MET A 233 11.71 -10.42 -34.40
CA MET A 233 11.54 -8.97 -34.51
C MET A 233 11.32 -8.54 -35.97
N PRO A 234 10.86 -7.30 -36.24
CA PRO A 234 10.73 -6.81 -37.63
C PRO A 234 12.04 -6.98 -38.39
N ALA A 235 11.95 -7.49 -39.64
CA ALA A 235 13.12 -7.88 -40.40
C ALA A 235 14.09 -6.71 -40.73
N HIS A 236 13.57 -5.48 -40.76
CA HIS A 236 14.33 -4.26 -41.01
C HIS A 236 14.96 -3.64 -39.75
N TRP A 237 14.66 -4.18 -38.53
CA TRP A 237 15.29 -3.69 -37.31
C TRP A 237 16.67 -4.33 -37.09
N ASP A 238 17.50 -3.61 -36.35
CA ASP A 238 18.82 -4.10 -35.91
C ASP A 238 18.80 -4.58 -34.44
N VAL A 239 19.65 -5.54 -34.12
CA VAL A 239 19.97 -5.89 -32.74
C VAL A 239 21.29 -5.24 -32.37
N LYS A 240 21.29 -4.40 -31.35
CA LYS A 240 22.52 -3.74 -30.89
C LYS A 240 22.76 -3.97 -29.40
N ARG A 241 24.02 -4.07 -29.01
CA ARG A 241 24.41 -4.04 -27.60
C ARG A 241 24.41 -2.61 -27.11
N LEU A 242 24.00 -2.43 -25.85
CA LEU A 242 23.88 -1.11 -25.24
C LEU A 242 25.18 -0.31 -25.27
N LYS A 243 26.35 -0.99 -25.20
CA LYS A 243 27.67 -0.34 -25.33
C LYS A 243 27.87 0.47 -26.62
N PHE A 244 27.19 0.11 -27.69
CA PHE A 244 27.29 0.85 -28.96
C PHE A 244 26.34 2.07 -29.03
N LEU A 245 25.48 2.20 -28.05
CA LEU A 245 24.56 3.33 -27.88
C LEU A 245 25.01 4.29 -26.79
N ILE A 246 25.91 3.86 -25.91
CA ILE A 246 26.44 4.67 -24.79
C ILE A 246 27.67 5.42 -25.27
N THR A 247 27.66 6.73 -25.11
CA THR A 247 28.82 7.62 -25.41
C THR A 247 29.70 7.89 -24.19
N GLU A 248 29.10 7.90 -22.99
CA GLU A 248 29.82 8.07 -21.73
C GLU A 248 29.17 7.20 -20.65
N LEU A 249 29.97 6.57 -19.78
CA LEU A 249 29.49 5.80 -18.64
C LEU A 249 30.39 6.04 -17.42
N ARG A 250 29.75 6.30 -16.27
CA ARG A 250 30.43 6.45 -14.98
C ARG A 250 29.65 5.67 -13.90
N VAL A 251 30.35 4.78 -13.22
CA VAL A 251 29.85 4.16 -11.99
C VAL A 251 30.02 5.19 -10.87
N GLY A 252 29.09 5.26 -9.95
CA GLY A 252 29.18 6.16 -8.79
C GLY A 252 30.48 5.97 -8.01
N PRO A 253 30.90 6.95 -7.21
CA PRO A 253 32.15 6.89 -6.46
C PRO A 253 32.16 5.68 -5.50
N PHE A 254 33.31 5.20 -5.12
CA PHE A 254 33.41 4.16 -4.08
C PHE A 254 32.75 4.66 -2.78
N GLY A 255 32.10 3.76 -2.03
CA GLY A 255 31.41 4.14 -0.80
C GLY A 255 32.31 4.86 0.24
N SER A 256 33.61 4.57 0.23
CA SER A 256 34.60 5.27 1.06
C SER A 256 34.88 6.72 0.63
N ALA A 257 34.54 7.11 -0.59
CA ALA A 257 34.75 8.46 -1.09
C ALA A 257 33.71 9.48 -0.57
N ILE A 258 32.57 9.01 -0.05
CA ILE A 258 31.53 9.85 0.56
C ILE A 258 31.23 9.30 1.95
N LYS A 259 31.50 10.07 2.98
CA LYS A 259 31.27 9.73 4.38
C LYS A 259 30.03 10.44 4.89
N ILE A 260 29.45 9.95 6.00
CA ILE A 260 28.31 10.62 6.67
C ILE A 260 28.68 12.06 7.07
N SER A 261 29.96 12.31 7.42
CA SER A 261 30.46 13.63 7.74
C SER A 261 30.45 14.63 6.57
N ASP A 262 30.36 14.13 5.33
CA ASP A 262 30.31 14.99 4.14
C ASP A 262 28.87 15.47 3.84
N TYR A 263 27.86 14.93 4.58
CA TYR A 263 26.46 15.32 4.40
C TYR A 263 26.16 16.62 5.16
N VAL A 264 25.46 17.50 4.49
CA VAL A 264 25.05 18.80 5.00
C VAL A 264 23.54 19.02 4.80
N GLN A 265 22.96 20.00 5.49
CA GLN A 265 21.53 20.33 5.34
C GLN A 265 21.23 21.11 4.06
N ASP A 266 22.23 21.90 3.60
CA ASP A 266 22.15 22.72 2.40
C ASP A 266 23.50 22.66 1.67
N GLY A 267 23.47 22.50 0.34
CA GLY A 267 24.65 22.32 -0.50
C GLY A 267 24.32 21.75 -1.86
N LYS A 268 25.25 21.01 -2.46
CA LYS A 268 25.02 20.36 -3.75
C LYS A 268 24.31 19.02 -3.60
N PRO A 269 23.29 18.72 -4.42
CA PRO A 269 22.52 17.48 -4.29
C PRO A 269 23.38 16.24 -4.56
N LEU A 270 23.16 15.21 -3.73
CA LEU A 270 23.65 13.87 -3.95
C LEU A 270 22.47 13.00 -4.42
N TYR A 271 22.40 12.79 -5.72
CA TYR A 271 21.34 12.02 -6.35
C TYR A 271 21.50 10.53 -6.02
N ASN A 272 20.47 9.98 -5.42
CA ASN A 272 20.47 8.60 -4.93
C ASN A 272 19.41 7.74 -5.62
N GLN A 273 19.23 6.51 -5.16
CA GLN A 273 18.24 5.60 -5.70
C GLN A 273 16.81 6.16 -5.64
N ARG A 274 16.46 6.87 -4.57
CA ARG A 274 15.12 7.46 -4.43
C ARG A 274 14.85 8.53 -5.49
N THR A 275 15.85 9.35 -5.82
CA THR A 275 15.78 10.32 -6.94
C THR A 275 15.35 9.64 -8.23
N VAL A 276 15.92 8.46 -8.52
CA VAL A 276 15.61 7.70 -9.75
C VAL A 276 14.21 7.08 -9.67
N LEU A 277 13.86 6.44 -8.54
CA LEU A 277 12.58 5.75 -8.38
C LEU A 277 11.39 6.72 -8.37
N ASP A 278 11.53 7.86 -7.70
CA ASP A 278 10.52 8.91 -7.64
C ASP A 278 10.53 9.79 -8.91
N ASN A 279 11.53 9.60 -9.79
CA ASN A 279 11.81 10.43 -10.98
C ASN A 279 11.78 11.94 -10.63
N SER A 280 12.33 12.31 -9.47
CA SER A 280 12.28 13.66 -8.92
C SER A 280 13.68 14.17 -8.59
N PHE A 281 14.03 15.32 -9.16
CA PHE A 281 15.32 16.00 -9.01
C PHE A 281 15.21 17.32 -8.20
N VAL A 282 14.02 17.65 -7.71
CA VAL A 282 13.74 18.93 -7.02
C VAL A 282 13.69 18.80 -5.49
N ASN A 283 13.29 17.65 -4.96
CA ASN A 283 13.14 17.43 -3.52
C ASN A 283 14.24 16.48 -3.00
N ASN A 284 15.50 16.93 -3.12
CA ASN A 284 16.61 16.14 -2.63
C ASN A 284 16.64 16.14 -1.10
N SER A 285 16.95 14.98 -0.53
CA SER A 285 17.05 14.80 0.93
C SER A 285 18.49 14.73 1.43
N ILE A 286 19.48 14.69 0.52
CA ILE A 286 20.88 14.55 0.84
C ILE A 286 21.70 15.53 0.02
N PHE A 287 22.51 16.33 0.71
CA PHE A 287 23.39 17.30 0.11
C PHE A 287 24.83 17.09 0.60
N ILE A 288 25.80 17.55 -0.20
CA ILE A 288 27.22 17.54 0.12
C ILE A 288 27.81 18.94 0.01
N THR A 289 28.95 19.16 0.66
CA THR A 289 29.64 20.47 0.61
C THR A 289 30.13 20.80 -0.79
N ASP A 290 30.33 22.10 -1.07
CA ASP A 290 30.91 22.56 -2.34
C ASP A 290 32.34 22.04 -2.58
N GLU A 291 33.11 21.84 -1.52
CA GLU A 291 34.45 21.26 -1.60
C GLU A 291 34.37 19.81 -2.08
N LYS A 292 33.45 19.02 -1.48
CA LYS A 292 33.23 17.63 -1.85
C LYS A 292 32.67 17.50 -3.27
N TYR A 293 31.78 18.41 -3.65
CA TYR A 293 31.27 18.49 -5.03
C TYR A 293 32.39 18.73 -6.06
N LYS A 294 33.38 19.61 -5.75
CA LYS A 294 34.54 19.84 -6.61
C LYS A 294 35.50 18.64 -6.66
N GLU A 295 35.73 17.98 -5.51
CA GLU A 295 36.54 16.75 -5.43
C GLU A 295 35.98 15.67 -6.32
N LEU A 296 34.65 15.50 -6.34
CA LEU A 296 33.93 14.47 -7.09
C LEU A 296 33.50 14.90 -8.50
N ASN A 297 34.21 15.84 -9.12
CA ASN A 297 33.82 16.44 -10.41
C ASN A 297 33.56 15.43 -11.53
N SER A 298 34.25 14.28 -11.55
CA SER A 298 34.04 13.22 -12.55
C SER A 298 32.69 12.49 -12.43
N PHE A 299 31.97 12.68 -11.31
CA PHE A 299 30.68 12.06 -11.00
C PHE A 299 29.52 13.05 -11.07
N GLN A 300 29.78 14.27 -11.53
CA GLN A 300 28.76 15.30 -11.70
C GLN A 300 27.74 14.87 -12.76
N THR A 301 26.48 15.24 -12.49
CA THR A 301 25.38 15.04 -13.42
C THR A 301 25.17 16.25 -14.32
N LYS A 302 24.74 15.98 -15.54
CA LYS A 302 24.37 16.99 -16.55
C LYS A 302 22.99 16.66 -17.11
N SER A 303 22.29 17.65 -17.61
CA SER A 303 21.05 17.44 -18.36
C SER A 303 21.23 16.37 -19.44
N GLY A 304 20.22 15.49 -19.59
CA GLY A 304 20.24 14.38 -20.52
C GLY A 304 21.00 13.13 -20.03
N ASP A 305 21.71 13.18 -18.89
CA ASP A 305 22.34 12.00 -18.30
C ASP A 305 21.26 11.00 -17.84
N PHE A 306 21.48 9.72 -18.11
CA PHE A 306 20.72 8.63 -17.52
C PHE A 306 21.34 8.24 -16.18
N LEU A 307 20.51 8.13 -15.15
CA LEU A 307 20.88 7.60 -13.83
C LEU A 307 20.21 6.25 -13.65
N LEU A 308 21.01 5.19 -13.49
CA LEU A 308 20.54 3.82 -13.34
C LEU A 308 20.76 3.33 -11.91
N THR A 309 19.74 2.71 -11.32
CA THR A 309 19.85 2.05 -10.01
C THR A 309 20.56 0.70 -10.11
N THR A 310 21.60 0.48 -9.26
CA THR A 310 22.41 -0.73 -9.33
C THR A 310 22.22 -1.70 -8.18
N ARG A 311 21.54 -1.30 -7.09
CA ARG A 311 21.31 -2.10 -5.88
C ARG A 311 19.88 -1.92 -5.39
N GLY A 312 19.37 -2.87 -4.61
CA GLY A 312 17.98 -2.86 -4.11
C GLY A 312 16.97 -2.98 -5.24
N THR A 313 16.22 -1.93 -5.56
CA THR A 313 15.40 -1.90 -6.79
C THR A 313 16.31 -1.59 -7.96
N ILE A 314 16.82 -2.64 -8.61
CA ILE A 314 17.80 -2.55 -9.69
C ILE A 314 17.17 -2.26 -11.05
N GLY A 315 17.95 -1.65 -11.98
CA GLY A 315 17.61 -1.53 -13.39
C GLY A 315 16.59 -0.42 -13.72
N LYS A 316 16.21 0.43 -12.76
CA LYS A 316 15.37 1.60 -13.03
C LYS A 316 16.23 2.78 -13.45
N VAL A 317 15.70 3.60 -14.36
CA VAL A 317 16.42 4.78 -14.87
C VAL A 317 15.58 6.06 -14.74
N ALA A 318 16.26 7.15 -14.46
CA ALA A 318 15.74 8.50 -14.64
C ALA A 318 16.67 9.30 -15.56
N ILE A 319 16.11 10.26 -16.29
CA ILE A 319 16.88 11.17 -17.13
C ILE A 319 16.97 12.50 -16.39
N VAL A 320 18.16 13.02 -16.22
CA VAL A 320 18.38 14.32 -15.57
C VAL A 320 17.75 15.44 -16.41
N PRO A 321 16.74 16.15 -15.90
CA PRO A 321 16.08 17.22 -16.67
C PRO A 321 16.94 18.49 -16.76
N GLU A 322 16.59 19.39 -17.68
CA GLU A 322 17.33 20.65 -17.91
C GLU A 322 17.36 21.56 -16.68
N ASN A 323 16.28 21.55 -15.90
CA ASN A 323 16.13 22.37 -14.69
C ASN A 323 16.66 21.70 -13.40
N ALA A 324 17.30 20.53 -13.50
CA ALA A 324 17.90 19.88 -12.34
C ALA A 324 19.15 20.66 -11.87
N GLU A 325 19.27 20.81 -10.56
CA GLU A 325 20.48 21.38 -9.98
C GLU A 325 21.67 20.44 -10.26
N PRO A 326 22.85 20.97 -10.66
CA PRO A 326 24.03 20.14 -10.83
C PRO A 326 24.42 19.42 -9.52
N GLY A 327 24.42 18.11 -9.56
CA GLY A 327 24.68 17.25 -8.39
C GLY A 327 25.68 16.15 -8.69
N ILE A 328 25.92 15.29 -7.69
CA ILE A 328 26.80 14.10 -7.78
C ILE A 328 25.92 12.84 -7.73
N ILE A 329 26.33 11.79 -8.44
CA ILE A 329 25.67 10.48 -8.33
C ILE A 329 26.17 9.74 -7.07
N HIS A 330 25.22 9.13 -6.33
CA HIS A 330 25.53 8.27 -5.20
C HIS A 330 26.20 6.94 -5.65
N PRO A 331 27.01 6.28 -4.81
CA PRO A 331 27.63 4.98 -5.09
C PRO A 331 26.71 3.86 -5.61
N CYS A 332 25.42 3.95 -5.34
CA CYS A 332 24.40 2.97 -5.80
C CYS A 332 23.87 3.26 -7.21
N LEU A 333 24.43 4.22 -7.94
CA LEU A 333 24.00 4.59 -9.27
C LEU A 333 25.11 4.42 -10.31
N ILE A 334 24.69 4.18 -11.55
CA ILE A 334 25.50 4.36 -12.75
C ILE A 334 24.91 5.54 -13.53
N ARG A 335 25.78 6.48 -13.94
CA ARG A 335 25.45 7.55 -14.86
C ARG A 335 25.94 7.17 -16.26
N PHE A 336 25.12 7.34 -17.28
CA PHE A 336 25.56 7.18 -18.66
C PHE A 336 24.86 8.17 -19.58
N LYS A 337 25.49 8.46 -20.73
CA LYS A 337 24.95 9.19 -21.86
C LYS A 337 24.78 8.27 -23.03
N ILE A 338 23.81 8.57 -23.86
CA ILE A 338 23.54 7.84 -25.10
C ILE A 338 23.81 8.72 -26.32
N ASP A 339 24.02 8.06 -27.47
CA ASP A 339 24.00 8.73 -28.77
C ASP A 339 22.54 8.92 -29.19
N GLU A 340 22.03 10.12 -29.04
CA GLU A 340 20.65 10.45 -29.37
C GLU A 340 20.36 10.39 -30.90
N ASN A 341 21.38 10.31 -31.78
CA ASN A 341 21.18 10.05 -33.16
C ASN A 341 20.81 8.59 -33.44
N LEU A 342 21.19 7.68 -32.55
CA LEU A 342 20.93 6.24 -32.69
C LEU A 342 19.66 5.81 -31.93
N VAL A 343 19.46 6.29 -30.71
CA VAL A 343 18.32 5.89 -29.86
C VAL A 343 17.67 7.07 -29.16
N LEU A 344 16.33 7.13 -29.19
CA LEU A 344 15.58 8.14 -28.46
C LEU A 344 15.68 7.91 -26.94
N PRO A 345 16.00 8.95 -26.13
CA PRO A 345 16.07 8.84 -24.68
C PRO A 345 14.78 8.26 -24.07
N LYS A 346 13.63 8.68 -24.58
CA LYS A 346 12.32 8.24 -24.12
C LYS A 346 12.07 6.76 -24.39
N LEU A 347 12.41 6.27 -25.59
CA LEU A 347 12.29 4.85 -25.93
C LEU A 347 13.13 3.99 -24.98
N LEU A 348 14.39 4.37 -24.79
CA LEU A 348 15.30 3.64 -23.91
C LEU A 348 14.81 3.65 -22.44
N LYS A 349 14.31 4.80 -21.96
CA LYS A 349 13.71 4.90 -20.62
C LYS A 349 12.52 3.96 -20.47
N SER A 350 11.62 3.88 -21.45
CA SER A 350 10.48 2.96 -21.43
C SER A 350 10.93 1.50 -21.39
N ILE A 351 11.93 1.12 -22.17
CA ILE A 351 12.48 -0.25 -22.16
C ILE A 351 13.03 -0.60 -20.75
N PHE A 352 13.76 0.31 -20.11
CA PHE A 352 14.29 0.06 -18.76
C PHE A 352 13.21 -0.02 -17.67
N ASN A 353 12.25 0.89 -17.69
CA ASN A 353 11.35 1.09 -16.59
C ASN A 353 10.06 0.28 -16.67
N GLU A 354 9.59 -0.01 -17.89
CA GLU A 354 8.24 -0.51 -18.14
C GLU A 354 8.23 -1.96 -18.65
N THR A 355 9.43 -2.54 -18.89
CA THR A 355 9.55 -3.93 -19.31
C THR A 355 10.49 -4.71 -18.41
N ASP A 356 10.35 -6.05 -18.38
CA ASP A 356 11.31 -6.96 -17.72
C ASP A 356 12.51 -7.31 -18.61
N PHE A 357 12.64 -6.63 -19.72
CA PHE A 357 13.54 -6.96 -20.83
C PHE A 357 14.99 -7.03 -20.39
N PHE A 358 15.49 -5.99 -19.73
CA PHE A 358 16.87 -5.97 -19.25
C PHE A 358 17.06 -6.84 -18.01
N LYS A 359 16.05 -6.95 -17.15
CA LYS A 359 16.11 -7.83 -15.98
C LYS A 359 16.28 -9.28 -16.40
N LYS A 360 15.50 -9.78 -17.34
CA LYS A 360 15.64 -11.14 -17.87
C LYS A 360 17.03 -11.42 -18.44
N GLN A 361 17.62 -10.44 -19.16
CA GLN A 361 18.99 -10.59 -19.67
C GLN A 361 20.02 -10.67 -18.56
N LEU A 362 19.88 -9.83 -17.52
CA LEU A 362 20.80 -9.82 -16.41
C LEU A 362 20.67 -11.13 -15.61
N ASP A 363 19.45 -11.64 -15.39
CA ASP A 363 19.21 -12.93 -14.73
C ASP A 363 19.87 -14.09 -15.47
N LEU A 364 19.84 -14.10 -16.80
CA LEU A 364 20.50 -15.11 -17.62
C LEU A 364 22.04 -15.00 -17.61
N GLN A 365 22.60 -13.80 -17.41
CA GLN A 365 24.05 -13.60 -17.31
C GLN A 365 24.60 -13.98 -15.93
N SER A 366 23.77 -14.05 -14.92
CA SER A 366 24.17 -14.43 -13.56
C SER A 366 23.91 -15.92 -13.33
N ASN A 367 24.91 -16.66 -12.86
CA ASN A 367 24.71 -18.04 -12.36
C ASN A 367 24.02 -18.09 -10.98
N ALA A 368 23.55 -16.93 -10.46
CA ALA A 368 22.92 -16.78 -9.15
C ALA A 368 21.40 -16.63 -9.31
N THR A 369 20.66 -17.14 -8.37
CA THR A 369 19.17 -17.08 -8.33
C THR A 369 18.62 -15.66 -8.14
N THR A 370 19.46 -14.71 -7.74
CA THR A 370 19.06 -13.30 -7.54
C THR A 370 20.23 -12.37 -7.87
N ILE A 371 19.99 -11.33 -8.69
CA ILE A 371 21.01 -10.30 -8.95
C ILE A 371 20.89 -9.22 -7.87
N ASP A 372 21.91 -9.13 -7.01
CA ASP A 372 21.97 -8.11 -5.96
C ASP A 372 22.58 -6.78 -6.46
N VAL A 373 23.37 -6.81 -7.54
CA VAL A 373 24.09 -5.63 -8.05
C VAL A 373 24.26 -5.69 -9.58
N ILE A 374 23.94 -4.59 -10.27
CA ILE A 374 24.27 -4.40 -11.69
C ILE A 374 25.68 -3.79 -11.80
N TYR A 375 26.55 -4.48 -12.54
CA TYR A 375 27.88 -4.00 -12.89
C TYR A 375 27.89 -3.31 -14.26
N SER A 376 28.78 -2.35 -14.44
CA SER A 376 28.91 -1.61 -15.71
C SER A 376 29.17 -2.51 -16.92
N ASN A 377 29.90 -3.61 -16.75
CA ASN A 377 30.18 -4.56 -17.82
C ASN A 377 28.90 -5.32 -18.23
N SER A 378 28.12 -5.81 -17.27
CA SER A 378 26.84 -6.48 -17.56
C SER A 378 25.86 -5.53 -18.26
N LEU A 379 25.79 -4.26 -17.81
CA LEU A 379 24.97 -3.24 -18.46
C LEU A 379 25.37 -3.02 -19.94
N LYS A 380 26.66 -2.95 -20.24
CA LYS A 380 27.19 -2.74 -21.59
C LYS A 380 26.86 -3.86 -22.59
N GLU A 381 26.72 -5.08 -22.09
CA GLU A 381 26.45 -6.26 -22.91
C GLU A 381 24.97 -6.53 -23.15
N LEU A 382 24.06 -5.73 -22.56
CA LEU A 382 22.62 -5.85 -22.80
C LEU A 382 22.28 -5.59 -24.27
N PHE A 383 21.43 -6.44 -24.83
CA PHE A 383 20.93 -6.31 -26.20
C PHE A 383 19.59 -5.58 -26.21
N LEU A 384 19.33 -4.87 -27.27
CA LEU A 384 18.00 -4.34 -27.58
C LEU A 384 17.73 -4.42 -29.08
N ALA A 385 16.46 -4.59 -29.44
CA ALA A 385 15.99 -4.38 -30.80
C ALA A 385 15.91 -2.87 -31.06
N LEU A 386 16.53 -2.40 -32.13
CA LEU A 386 16.62 -0.99 -32.45
C LEU A 386 15.86 -0.71 -33.74
N PRO A 387 14.68 -0.05 -33.71
CA PRO A 387 13.95 0.42 -34.86
C PRO A 387 14.70 1.54 -35.59
N PRO A 388 14.39 1.79 -36.88
CA PRO A 388 14.73 3.05 -37.53
C PRO A 388 14.18 4.26 -36.78
N ARG A 389 14.82 5.42 -36.92
CA ARG A 389 14.51 6.64 -36.15
C ARG A 389 13.05 7.05 -36.20
N ASP A 390 12.46 7.02 -37.37
CA ASP A 390 11.05 7.40 -37.56
C ASP A 390 10.10 6.46 -36.81
N GLU A 391 10.41 5.15 -36.79
CA GLU A 391 9.63 4.18 -36.03
C GLU A 391 9.84 4.35 -34.52
N GLN A 392 11.04 4.70 -34.06
CA GLN A 392 11.25 5.03 -32.66
C GLN A 392 10.34 6.16 -32.19
N THR A 393 10.20 7.20 -33.03
CA THR A 393 9.29 8.34 -32.78
C THR A 393 7.84 7.86 -32.73
N ALA A 394 7.42 7.12 -33.74
CA ALA A 394 6.06 6.59 -33.80
C ALA A 394 5.74 5.67 -32.61
N ILE A 395 6.69 4.82 -32.20
CA ILE A 395 6.55 3.95 -30.99
C ILE A 395 6.42 4.78 -29.74
N THR A 396 7.25 5.80 -29.53
CA THR A 396 7.18 6.64 -28.33
C THR A 396 5.88 7.42 -28.25
N ASP A 397 5.40 7.97 -29.37
CA ASP A 397 4.13 8.70 -29.44
C ASP A 397 2.93 7.77 -29.19
N TYR A 398 2.95 6.57 -29.75
CA TYR A 398 1.94 5.54 -29.49
C TYR A 398 1.92 5.15 -28.00
N LEU A 399 3.09 4.88 -27.43
CA LEU A 399 3.21 4.50 -26.03
C LEU A 399 2.69 5.60 -25.09
N ASP A 400 2.98 6.88 -25.37
CA ASP A 400 2.44 7.99 -24.59
C ASP A 400 0.92 8.00 -24.59
N GLN A 401 0.31 7.81 -25.75
CA GLN A 401 -1.14 7.81 -25.86
C GLN A 401 -1.77 6.63 -25.15
N GLU A 402 -1.24 5.41 -25.33
CA GLU A 402 -1.80 4.20 -24.70
C GLU A 402 -1.57 4.16 -23.20
N THR A 403 -0.37 4.51 -22.74
CA THR A 403 -0.09 4.56 -21.30
C THR A 403 -0.91 5.63 -20.60
N ALA A 404 -1.09 6.82 -21.21
CA ALA A 404 -1.96 7.85 -20.67
C ALA A 404 -3.45 7.45 -20.60
N LYS A 405 -3.92 6.57 -21.50
CA LYS A 405 -5.29 6.00 -21.40
C LYS A 405 -5.37 5.04 -20.22
N ILE A 406 -4.39 4.15 -20.06
CA ILE A 406 -4.33 3.20 -18.98
C ILE A 406 -4.23 3.93 -17.62
N ASP A 407 -3.39 4.95 -17.51
CA ASP A 407 -3.21 5.74 -16.29
C ASP A 407 -4.53 6.42 -15.87
N ARG A 408 -5.28 6.99 -16.81
CA ARG A 408 -6.62 7.54 -16.55
C ARG A 408 -7.63 6.50 -16.10
N LEU A 409 -7.58 5.29 -16.65
CA LEU A 409 -8.41 4.18 -16.19
C LEU A 409 -8.04 3.77 -14.78
N CYS A 410 -6.75 3.62 -14.46
CA CYS A 410 -6.28 3.31 -13.12
C CYS A 410 -6.73 4.36 -12.10
N GLU A 411 -6.65 5.65 -12.44
CA GLU A 411 -7.13 6.74 -11.58
C GLU A 411 -8.64 6.62 -11.32
N THR A 412 -9.43 6.38 -12.37
CA THR A 412 -10.90 6.21 -12.26
C THR A 412 -11.26 5.02 -11.38
N VAL A 413 -10.54 3.90 -11.53
CA VAL A 413 -10.74 2.70 -10.71
C VAL A 413 -10.40 2.97 -9.25
N ASN A 414 -9.29 3.64 -8.96
CA ASN A 414 -8.90 4.02 -7.60
C ASN A 414 -9.96 4.93 -6.95
N GLN A 415 -10.43 5.95 -7.66
CA GLN A 415 -11.53 6.82 -7.19
C GLN A 415 -12.81 6.02 -6.91
N THR A 416 -13.10 4.99 -7.72
CA THR A 416 -14.24 4.12 -7.51
C THR A 416 -14.10 3.28 -6.25
N ILE A 417 -12.91 2.73 -5.98
CA ILE A 417 -12.59 1.99 -4.75
C ILE A 417 -12.78 2.90 -3.52
N ASP A 418 -12.28 4.12 -3.57
CA ASP A 418 -12.39 5.06 -2.46
C ASP A 418 -13.86 5.44 -2.18
N ARG A 419 -14.64 5.70 -3.22
CA ARG A 419 -16.09 5.94 -3.08
C ARG A 419 -16.85 4.74 -2.51
N LEU A 420 -16.48 3.52 -2.90
CA LEU A 420 -17.07 2.30 -2.34
C LEU A 420 -16.75 2.15 -0.84
N LYS A 421 -15.54 2.46 -0.41
CA LYS A 421 -15.13 2.47 1.01
C LYS A 421 -15.90 3.53 1.80
N GLU A 422 -16.03 4.73 1.26
CA GLU A 422 -16.84 5.80 1.87
C GLU A 422 -18.32 5.40 1.98
N TYR A 423 -18.88 4.85 0.91
CA TYR A 423 -20.27 4.37 0.88
C TYR A 423 -20.47 3.25 1.90
N ARG A 424 -19.53 2.30 2.01
CA ARG A 424 -19.54 1.24 3.01
C ARG A 424 -19.66 1.78 4.43
N THR A 425 -18.83 2.75 4.77
CA THR A 425 -18.82 3.39 6.10
C THR A 425 -20.10 4.20 6.37
N ALA A 426 -20.57 4.94 5.35
CA ALA A 426 -21.82 5.70 5.44
C ALA A 426 -23.03 4.78 5.62
N LEU A 427 -23.09 3.67 4.89
CA LEU A 427 -24.18 2.69 4.98
C LEU A 427 -24.26 2.08 6.39
N ILE A 428 -23.12 1.66 6.94
CA ILE A 428 -23.03 1.16 8.32
C ILE A 428 -23.60 2.22 9.28
N THR A 429 -23.07 3.44 9.19
CA THR A 429 -23.47 4.53 10.09
C THR A 429 -24.97 4.83 10.00
N GLN A 430 -25.52 4.94 8.80
CA GLN A 430 -26.93 5.22 8.60
C GLN A 430 -27.83 4.11 9.12
N ALA A 431 -27.45 2.84 8.92
CA ALA A 431 -28.24 1.71 9.38
C ALA A 431 -28.23 1.61 10.92
N VAL A 432 -27.06 1.69 11.57
CA VAL A 432 -26.96 1.52 13.03
C VAL A 432 -27.44 2.76 13.83
N THR A 433 -27.56 3.92 13.19
CA THR A 433 -28.10 5.12 13.82
C THR A 433 -29.58 5.38 13.45
N GLY A 434 -30.21 4.48 12.67
CA GLY A 434 -31.61 4.57 12.28
C GLY A 434 -31.92 5.67 11.27
N LYS A 435 -30.92 6.18 10.54
CA LYS A 435 -31.15 7.17 9.46
C LYS A 435 -31.82 6.54 8.22
N ILE A 436 -31.67 5.23 8.08
CA ILE A 436 -32.38 4.40 7.10
C ILE A 436 -33.13 3.28 7.80
N LYS A 437 -34.32 2.99 7.34
CA LYS A 437 -35.12 1.84 7.75
C LYS A 437 -34.75 0.64 6.90
N VAL A 438 -34.29 -0.43 7.52
CA VAL A 438 -33.83 -1.68 6.86
C VAL A 438 -34.81 -2.84 7.07
N THR A 439 -35.89 -2.61 7.83
CA THR A 439 -36.96 -3.58 8.12
C THR A 439 -38.23 -3.15 7.39
N ASP A 440 -38.98 -4.13 6.89
CA ASP A 440 -40.27 -3.87 6.21
C ASP A 440 -41.44 -3.69 7.18
N GLU A 441 -41.19 -3.62 8.50
CA GLU A 441 -42.21 -3.37 9.53
C GLU A 441 -42.18 -1.97 10.08
#